data_19df527b429e0e06e928fa00b00c65c4
#
_entry.id   19df527b429e0e06e928fa00b00c65c4
#
_cell.length_a   1.000
_cell.length_b   1.000
_cell.length_c   1.000
_cell.angle_alpha   90.00
_cell.angle_beta   90.00
_cell.angle_gamma   90.00
#
_symmetry.space_group_name_H-M   'P 1'
#
loop_
_entity.id
_entity.type
_entity.pdbx_description
1 polymer ?
#
loop_
_entity_poly.entity_id
_entity_poly.type
_entity_poly.pdbx_seq_one_letter_code
_entity_poly.pdbx_strand_id
1 'polypeptide(L)'
;MKVAYARVSSTDQNLDRQIEAFKNHGAEKIFVEKKSGADMIHREEFNKALAFVREGDFLMVEAIDRLGRNYQEVIQTVNVLKEKKIGLMVTSVPLLSEPLGDPLLDRFVKDLLLQLLAMIAEREREESKRRQAQGIAIAKEKGVYKGRPLLYSPNAKDPQKQAVYYQIVRMLEEGMAIKTIAEKNRVTRPTVY
;
A
#
# COMPACT_ATOMS: atom_id res chain seq x y z
N MET A 1 -13.78 21.58 -12.12
CA MET A 1 -12.52 20.89 -12.41
C MET A 1 -12.61 19.44 -11.97
N LYS A 2 -11.96 18.51 -12.71
CA LYS A 2 -11.90 17.09 -12.31
C LYS A 2 -10.47 16.74 -11.90
N VAL A 3 -10.29 16.34 -10.64
CA VAL A 3 -8.99 16.00 -10.04
C VAL A 3 -8.97 14.52 -9.72
N ALA A 4 -8.01 13.77 -10.23
CA ALA A 4 -7.91 12.33 -10.01
C ALA A 4 -6.82 11.99 -9.00
N TYR A 5 -7.05 10.89 -8.26
CA TYR A 5 -6.08 10.28 -7.39
C TYR A 5 -5.86 8.81 -7.78
N ALA A 6 -4.62 8.48 -8.14
CA ALA A 6 -4.16 7.13 -8.43
C ALA A 6 -3.29 6.59 -7.30
N ARG A 7 -3.43 5.31 -6.98
CA ARG A 7 -2.55 4.61 -6.06
C ARG A 7 -2.09 3.29 -6.65
N VAL A 8 -0.78 3.08 -6.73
CA VAL A 8 -0.18 1.86 -7.28
C VAL A 8 0.85 1.28 -6.31
N SER A 9 0.93 -0.05 -6.27
CA SER A 9 2.05 -0.78 -5.71
C SER A 9 3.07 -0.95 -6.85
N SER A 10 4.26 -0.55 -6.71
CA SER A 10 5.51 -0.69 -7.47
C SER A 10 5.56 -1.21 -8.94
N THR A 11 4.48 -1.56 -9.63
CA THR A 11 4.50 -1.98 -11.04
C THR A 11 3.91 -0.92 -11.96
N ASP A 12 4.71 -0.39 -12.87
CA ASP A 12 4.38 0.74 -13.74
C ASP A 12 3.21 0.49 -14.71
N GLN A 13 2.98 -0.76 -15.15
CA GLN A 13 1.91 -1.11 -16.09
C GLN A 13 0.48 -0.78 -15.60
N ASN A 14 0.22 -0.90 -14.29
CA ASN A 14 -1.10 -0.56 -13.72
C ASN A 14 -1.32 0.95 -13.58
N LEU A 15 -0.25 1.73 -13.50
CA LEU A 15 -0.35 3.19 -13.37
C LEU A 15 -0.75 3.84 -14.69
N ASP A 16 -0.13 3.45 -15.80
CA ASP A 16 -0.42 4.03 -17.12
C ASP A 16 -1.88 3.79 -17.51
N ARG A 17 -2.40 2.58 -17.26
CA ARG A 17 -3.82 2.26 -17.46
C ARG A 17 -4.76 3.14 -16.63
N GLN A 18 -4.43 3.38 -15.36
CA GLN A 18 -5.24 4.26 -14.50
C GLN A 18 -5.20 5.72 -14.99
N ILE A 19 -4.01 6.22 -15.34
CA ILE A 19 -3.84 7.57 -15.85
C ILE A 19 -4.65 7.77 -17.14
N GLU A 20 -4.59 6.83 -18.06
CA GLU A 20 -5.34 6.86 -19.31
C GLU A 20 -6.85 6.86 -19.06
N ALA A 21 -7.33 5.97 -18.18
CA ALA A 21 -8.73 5.95 -17.78
C ALA A 21 -9.19 7.29 -17.19
N PHE A 22 -8.41 7.90 -16.31
CA PHE A 22 -8.74 9.20 -15.73
C PHE A 22 -8.76 10.33 -16.78
N LYS A 23 -7.81 10.34 -17.73
CA LYS A 23 -7.80 11.29 -18.85
C LYS A 23 -9.04 11.14 -19.72
N ASN A 24 -9.45 9.90 -20.01
CA ASN A 24 -10.67 9.61 -20.79
C ASN A 24 -11.95 10.10 -20.08
N HIS A 25 -11.97 10.14 -18.75
CA HIS A 25 -13.03 10.73 -17.95
C HIS A 25 -12.88 12.25 -17.74
N GLY A 26 -11.87 12.87 -18.37
CA GLY A 26 -11.64 14.32 -18.36
C GLY A 26 -10.94 14.83 -17.10
N ALA A 27 -10.06 14.04 -16.49
CA ALA A 27 -9.22 14.51 -15.38
C ALA A 27 -8.24 15.59 -15.86
N GLU A 28 -8.27 16.75 -15.21
CA GLU A 28 -7.41 17.90 -15.51
C GLU A 28 -6.11 17.87 -14.67
N LYS A 29 -6.17 17.27 -13.48
CA LYS A 29 -5.03 17.09 -12.59
C LYS A 29 -5.04 15.67 -12.00
N ILE A 30 -3.89 15.01 -11.94
CA ILE A 30 -3.76 13.65 -11.40
C ILE A 30 -2.67 13.66 -10.33
N PHE A 31 -3.02 13.19 -9.13
CA PHE A 31 -2.09 12.92 -8.03
C PHE A 31 -1.81 11.44 -7.99
N VAL A 32 -0.53 11.06 -7.93
CA VAL A 32 -0.10 9.67 -8.01
C VAL A 32 0.68 9.27 -6.77
N GLU A 33 0.18 8.30 -6.03
CA GLU A 33 0.87 7.72 -4.88
C GLU A 33 1.51 6.38 -5.26
N LYS A 34 2.85 6.35 -5.25
CA LYS A 34 3.64 5.13 -5.47
C LYS A 34 4.14 4.63 -4.11
N LYS A 35 3.44 3.66 -3.49
CA LYS A 35 3.89 3.07 -2.20
C LYS A 35 3.54 1.60 -2.11
N SER A 36 4.48 0.79 -1.61
CA SER A 36 4.25 -0.60 -1.24
C SER A 36 3.28 -0.70 -0.05
N GLY A 37 2.54 -1.81 0.05
CA GLY A 37 1.47 -2.00 1.04
C GLY A 37 1.89 -1.88 2.53
N ALA A 38 3.19 -1.86 2.85
CA ALA A 38 3.72 -1.67 4.20
C ALA A 38 3.79 -0.19 4.65
N ASP A 39 3.94 0.76 3.70
CA ASP A 39 4.15 2.20 3.98
C ASP A 39 2.86 3.03 3.93
N MET A 40 1.72 2.41 4.25
CA MET A 40 0.39 3.05 4.12
C MET A 40 0.08 4.12 5.19
N ILE A 41 1.02 4.46 6.07
CA ILE A 41 0.78 5.44 7.15
C ILE A 41 0.68 6.88 6.62
N HIS A 42 1.40 7.20 5.54
CA HIS A 42 1.44 8.55 4.99
C HIS A 42 0.88 8.58 3.55
N ARG A 43 -0.35 9.08 3.41
CA ARG A 43 -1.03 9.29 2.12
C ARG A 43 -0.83 10.75 1.67
N GLU A 44 0.43 11.13 1.42
CA GLU A 44 0.79 12.51 1.13
C GLU A 44 0.12 13.05 -0.13
N GLU A 45 0.11 12.27 -1.21
CA GLU A 45 -0.49 12.68 -2.47
C GLU A 45 -2.02 12.73 -2.39
N PHE A 46 -2.64 11.84 -1.61
CA PHE A 46 -4.07 11.93 -1.33
C PHE A 46 -4.43 13.19 -0.55
N ASN A 47 -3.66 13.51 0.49
CA ASN A 47 -3.87 14.73 1.27
C ASN A 47 -3.67 15.99 0.43
N LYS A 48 -2.67 15.99 -0.47
CA LYS A 48 -2.48 17.07 -1.46
C LYS A 48 -3.68 17.18 -2.40
N ALA A 49 -4.22 16.06 -2.89
CA ALA A 49 -5.42 16.07 -3.72
C ALA A 49 -6.62 16.65 -2.97
N LEU A 50 -6.88 16.24 -1.70
CA LEU A 50 -7.96 16.76 -0.86
C LEU A 50 -7.80 18.26 -0.50
N ALA A 51 -6.57 18.74 -0.41
CA ALA A 51 -6.28 20.17 -0.19
C ALA A 51 -6.40 20.99 -1.48
N PHE A 52 -6.18 20.37 -2.63
CA PHE A 52 -6.21 21.04 -3.94
C PHE A 52 -7.63 21.26 -4.45
N VAL A 53 -8.55 20.29 -4.25
CA VAL A 53 -9.93 20.39 -4.72
C VAL A 53 -10.73 21.46 -3.97
N ARG A 54 -11.61 22.14 -4.67
CA ARG A 54 -12.45 23.24 -4.16
C ARG A 54 -13.92 22.94 -4.34
N GLU A 55 -14.79 23.77 -3.75
CA GLU A 55 -16.24 23.71 -3.96
C GLU A 55 -16.58 23.68 -5.45
N GLY A 56 -17.42 22.72 -5.87
CA GLY A 56 -17.82 22.53 -7.26
C GLY A 56 -16.87 21.65 -8.10
N ASP A 57 -15.69 21.29 -7.57
CA ASP A 57 -14.79 20.32 -8.20
C ASP A 57 -15.25 18.87 -7.99
N PHE A 58 -14.63 17.95 -8.72
CA PHE A 58 -14.81 16.51 -8.56
C PHE A 58 -13.51 15.84 -8.17
N LEU A 59 -13.52 15.05 -7.11
CA LEU A 59 -12.46 14.09 -6.81
C LEU A 59 -12.77 12.75 -7.50
N MET A 60 -11.87 12.31 -8.36
CA MET A 60 -12.00 11.09 -9.15
C MET A 60 -11.05 10.01 -8.60
N VAL A 61 -11.58 8.81 -8.38
CA VAL A 61 -10.81 7.61 -7.98
C VAL A 61 -11.24 6.40 -8.81
N GLU A 62 -10.37 5.41 -8.96
CA GLU A 62 -10.72 4.18 -9.67
C GLU A 62 -11.74 3.35 -8.88
N ALA A 63 -11.52 3.18 -7.57
CA ALA A 63 -12.38 2.40 -6.69
C ALA A 63 -12.45 3.01 -5.29
N ILE A 64 -13.46 2.64 -4.51
CA ILE A 64 -13.76 3.22 -3.20
C ILE A 64 -12.65 2.96 -2.17
N ASP A 65 -11.97 1.81 -2.25
CA ASP A 65 -10.82 1.50 -1.39
C ASP A 65 -9.62 2.46 -1.56
N ARG A 66 -9.67 3.34 -2.55
CA ARG A 66 -8.72 4.45 -2.70
C ARG A 66 -8.99 5.60 -1.74
N LEU A 67 -10.21 5.74 -1.26
CA LEU A 67 -10.61 6.81 -0.32
C LEU A 67 -10.16 6.55 1.12
N GLY A 68 -10.05 5.29 1.53
CA GLY A 68 -9.70 4.93 2.91
C GLY A 68 -9.13 3.52 3.02
N ARG A 69 -8.59 3.19 4.20
CA ARG A 69 -8.05 1.86 4.53
C ARG A 69 -9.08 0.94 5.16
N ASN A 70 -10.17 1.49 5.65
CA ASN A 70 -11.28 0.79 6.27
C ASN A 70 -12.58 1.56 6.03
N TYR A 71 -13.69 0.96 6.40
CA TYR A 71 -15.02 1.55 6.27
C TYR A 71 -15.10 2.97 6.85
N GLN A 72 -14.59 3.16 8.08
CA GLN A 72 -14.68 4.45 8.77
C GLN A 72 -13.92 5.55 8.04
N GLU A 73 -12.69 5.29 7.59
CA GLU A 73 -11.89 6.25 6.82
C GLU A 73 -12.56 6.62 5.49
N VAL A 74 -13.17 5.65 4.80
CA VAL A 74 -13.91 5.90 3.55
C VAL A 74 -15.09 6.84 3.83
N ILE A 75 -15.90 6.54 4.83
CA ILE A 75 -17.07 7.37 5.19
C ILE A 75 -16.64 8.77 5.65
N GLN A 76 -15.59 8.88 6.45
CA GLN A 76 -15.04 10.18 6.85
C GLN A 76 -14.61 11.00 5.64
N THR A 77 -13.88 10.39 4.70
CA THR A 77 -13.46 11.06 3.46
C THR A 77 -14.66 11.55 2.65
N VAL A 78 -15.68 10.69 2.48
CA VAL A 78 -16.92 11.07 1.77
C VAL A 78 -17.63 12.23 2.47
N ASN A 79 -17.71 12.22 3.79
CA ASN A 79 -18.33 13.32 4.55
C ASN A 79 -17.55 14.64 4.37
N VAL A 80 -16.21 14.60 4.44
CA VAL A 80 -15.38 15.78 4.16
C VAL A 80 -15.61 16.33 2.75
N LEU A 81 -15.73 15.46 1.74
CA LEU A 81 -16.03 15.90 0.38
C LEU A 81 -17.42 16.54 0.28
N LYS A 82 -18.43 15.97 0.96
CA LYS A 82 -19.78 16.53 1.00
C LYS A 82 -19.84 17.90 1.70
N GLU A 83 -19.19 18.04 2.85
CA GLU A 83 -19.11 19.31 3.59
C GLU A 83 -18.45 20.40 2.76
N LYS A 84 -17.41 20.07 1.98
CA LYS A 84 -16.75 20.99 1.06
C LYS A 84 -17.47 21.16 -0.27
N LYS A 85 -18.63 20.51 -0.47
CA LYS A 85 -19.39 20.48 -1.73
C LYS A 85 -18.55 20.04 -2.94
N ILE A 86 -17.67 19.05 -2.73
CA ILE A 86 -16.85 18.42 -3.75
C ILE A 86 -17.57 17.16 -4.23
N GLY A 87 -17.75 17.01 -5.55
CA GLY A 87 -18.30 15.80 -6.14
C GLY A 87 -17.33 14.61 -6.02
N LEU A 88 -17.85 13.41 -5.83
CA LEU A 88 -17.08 12.18 -5.89
C LEU A 88 -17.41 11.42 -7.17
N MET A 89 -16.37 11.03 -7.94
CA MET A 89 -16.48 10.18 -9.11
C MET A 89 -15.68 8.90 -8.89
N VAL A 90 -16.33 7.75 -9.01
CA VAL A 90 -15.69 6.43 -8.90
C VAL A 90 -15.78 5.76 -10.27
N THR A 91 -14.65 5.62 -10.98
CA THR A 91 -14.67 5.18 -12.39
C THR A 91 -15.09 3.72 -12.54
N SER A 92 -14.91 2.87 -11.53
CA SER A 92 -15.42 1.50 -11.51
C SER A 92 -16.92 1.40 -11.23
N VAL A 93 -17.58 2.50 -10.80
CA VAL A 93 -19.01 2.53 -10.47
C VAL A 93 -19.65 3.80 -11.06
N PRO A 94 -19.94 3.82 -12.37
CA PRO A 94 -20.47 5.02 -13.06
C PRO A 94 -21.75 5.58 -12.44
N LEU A 95 -22.60 4.71 -11.88
CA LEU A 95 -23.87 5.08 -11.23
C LEU A 95 -23.68 6.11 -10.09
N LEU A 96 -22.52 6.16 -9.45
CA LEU A 96 -22.22 7.17 -8.42
C LEU A 96 -22.03 8.58 -9.01
N SER A 97 -21.76 8.69 -10.30
CA SER A 97 -21.49 9.94 -11.00
C SER A 97 -22.66 10.45 -11.84
N GLU A 98 -23.62 9.58 -12.16
CA GLU A 98 -24.77 9.90 -13.00
C GLU A 98 -25.97 10.38 -12.15
N PRO A 99 -26.70 11.43 -12.57
CA PRO A 99 -27.91 11.87 -11.88
C PRO A 99 -29.09 10.92 -12.12
N LEU A 100 -29.85 10.59 -11.08
CA LEU A 100 -31.02 9.71 -11.16
C LEU A 100 -32.36 10.45 -11.42
N GLY A 101 -32.29 11.75 -11.75
CA GLY A 101 -33.45 12.57 -12.06
C GLY A 101 -34.06 13.27 -10.84
N ASP A 102 -34.45 12.54 -9.77
CA ASP A 102 -34.93 13.13 -8.51
C ASP A 102 -33.73 13.38 -7.58
N PRO A 103 -33.49 14.65 -7.13
CA PRO A 103 -32.34 14.97 -6.29
C PRO A 103 -32.34 14.26 -4.93
N LEU A 104 -33.52 14.01 -4.33
CA LEU A 104 -33.62 13.31 -3.04
C LEU A 104 -33.30 11.83 -3.18
N LEU A 105 -33.89 11.20 -4.22
CA LEU A 105 -33.63 9.81 -4.55
C LEU A 105 -32.18 9.58 -4.97
N ASP A 106 -31.62 10.48 -5.79
CA ASP A 106 -30.21 10.47 -6.19
C ASP A 106 -29.27 10.44 -4.98
N ARG A 107 -29.48 11.35 -4.04
CA ARG A 107 -28.69 11.43 -2.82
C ARG A 107 -28.83 10.16 -1.98
N PHE A 108 -30.05 9.66 -1.77
CA PHE A 108 -30.30 8.47 -0.96
C PHE A 108 -29.63 7.22 -1.56
N VAL A 109 -29.80 6.99 -2.87
CA VAL A 109 -29.24 5.83 -3.55
C VAL A 109 -27.71 5.88 -3.56
N LYS A 110 -27.12 7.05 -3.83
CA LYS A 110 -25.65 7.22 -3.79
C LYS A 110 -25.07 7.00 -2.40
N ASP A 111 -25.73 7.51 -1.37
CA ASP A 111 -25.29 7.31 0.00
C ASP A 111 -25.37 5.83 0.41
N LEU A 112 -26.42 5.13 0.03
CA LEU A 112 -26.59 3.70 0.28
C LEU A 112 -25.53 2.87 -0.45
N LEU A 113 -25.30 3.17 -1.73
CA LEU A 113 -24.27 2.49 -2.54
C LEU A 113 -22.87 2.69 -1.96
N LEU A 114 -22.53 3.91 -1.56
CA LEU A 114 -21.24 4.21 -0.93
C LEU A 114 -21.02 3.41 0.34
N GLN A 115 -22.03 3.33 1.21
CA GLN A 115 -21.94 2.54 2.44
C GLN A 115 -21.81 1.04 2.15
N LEU A 116 -22.59 0.52 1.22
CA LEU A 116 -22.53 -0.89 0.82
C LEU A 116 -21.16 -1.27 0.25
N LEU A 117 -20.65 -0.46 -0.67
CA LEU A 117 -19.36 -0.71 -1.32
C LEU A 117 -18.19 -0.59 -0.32
N ALA A 118 -18.25 0.37 0.60
CA ALA A 118 -17.26 0.50 1.66
C ALA A 118 -17.26 -0.73 2.59
N MET A 119 -18.42 -1.25 2.95
CA MET A 119 -18.56 -2.47 3.75
C MET A 119 -18.02 -3.71 3.02
N ILE A 120 -18.33 -3.86 1.72
CA ILE A 120 -17.82 -4.97 0.91
C ILE A 120 -16.30 -4.92 0.82
N ALA A 121 -15.72 -3.75 0.54
CA ALA A 121 -14.27 -3.58 0.45
C ALA A 121 -13.55 -3.94 1.77
N GLU A 122 -14.16 -3.61 2.91
CA GLU A 122 -13.61 -3.99 4.22
C GLU A 122 -13.65 -5.50 4.43
N ARG A 123 -14.78 -6.17 4.14
CA ARG A 123 -14.89 -7.63 4.24
C ARG A 123 -13.89 -8.36 3.35
N GLU A 124 -13.74 -7.95 2.10
CA GLU A 124 -12.75 -8.53 1.19
C GLU A 124 -11.32 -8.39 1.72
N ARG A 125 -11.00 -7.25 2.34
CA ARG A 125 -9.70 -7.02 2.95
C ARG A 125 -9.47 -7.93 4.17
N GLU A 126 -10.45 -8.08 5.03
CA GLU A 126 -10.37 -8.99 6.19
C GLU A 126 -10.20 -10.44 5.75
N GLU A 127 -10.96 -10.89 4.77
CA GLU A 127 -10.82 -12.24 4.21
C GLU A 127 -9.46 -12.46 3.55
N SER A 128 -8.93 -11.46 2.84
CA SER A 128 -7.60 -11.51 2.25
C SER A 128 -6.51 -11.67 3.32
N LYS A 129 -6.58 -10.90 4.42
CA LYS A 129 -5.68 -11.03 5.56
C LYS A 129 -5.78 -12.41 6.22
N ARG A 130 -6.99 -12.94 6.38
CA ARG A 130 -7.21 -14.27 6.94
C ARG A 130 -6.57 -15.35 6.07
N ARG A 131 -6.82 -15.32 4.74
CA ARG A 131 -6.20 -16.25 3.79
C ARG A 131 -4.67 -16.16 3.80
N GLN A 132 -4.12 -14.95 3.87
CA GLN A 132 -2.68 -14.75 3.97
C GLN A 132 -2.10 -15.34 5.26
N ALA A 133 -2.74 -15.12 6.41
CA ALA A 133 -2.31 -15.69 7.69
C ALA A 133 -2.33 -17.22 7.68
N GLN A 134 -3.38 -17.83 7.12
CA GLN A 134 -3.48 -19.29 6.94
C GLN A 134 -2.37 -19.80 6.01
N GLY A 135 -2.11 -19.14 4.90
CA GLY A 135 -1.01 -19.51 3.98
C GLY A 135 0.36 -19.44 4.65
N ILE A 136 0.61 -18.41 5.46
CA ILE A 136 1.86 -18.29 6.24
C ILE A 136 1.98 -19.43 7.28
N ALA A 137 0.90 -19.77 7.97
CA ALA A 137 0.90 -20.88 8.95
C ALA A 137 1.28 -22.21 8.28
N ILE A 138 0.62 -22.55 7.17
CA ILE A 138 0.91 -23.75 6.39
C ILE A 138 2.36 -23.75 5.85
N ALA A 139 2.85 -22.61 5.37
CA ALA A 139 4.22 -22.49 4.89
C ALA A 139 5.26 -22.66 5.99
N LYS A 140 4.96 -22.21 7.22
CA LYS A 140 5.80 -22.44 8.41
C LYS A 140 5.84 -23.92 8.79
N GLU A 141 4.69 -24.60 8.83
CA GLU A 141 4.59 -26.03 9.10
C GLU A 141 5.38 -26.87 8.08
N LYS A 142 5.32 -26.49 6.82
CA LYS A 142 6.08 -27.14 5.72
C LYS A 142 7.56 -26.76 5.69
N GLY A 143 8.06 -25.93 6.62
CA GLY A 143 9.46 -25.49 6.67
C GLY A 143 9.91 -24.66 5.46
N VAL A 144 8.97 -24.15 4.65
CA VAL A 144 9.26 -23.28 3.49
C VAL A 144 9.73 -21.90 3.95
N TYR A 145 9.24 -21.45 5.11
CA TYR A 145 9.55 -20.14 5.66
C TYR A 145 10.87 -20.19 6.44
N LYS A 146 11.96 -19.88 5.75
CA LYS A 146 13.34 -19.97 6.31
C LYS A 146 13.79 -18.72 7.08
N GLY A 147 12.92 -17.73 7.26
CA GLY A 147 13.28 -16.47 7.90
C GLY A 147 14.23 -15.60 7.07
N ARG A 148 14.90 -14.67 7.74
CA ARG A 148 15.88 -13.80 7.09
C ARG A 148 17.12 -14.63 6.73
N PRO A 149 17.62 -14.58 5.48
CA PRO A 149 18.86 -15.25 5.10
C PRO A 149 20.02 -14.79 5.99
N LEU A 150 20.88 -15.72 6.36
CA LEU A 150 22.12 -15.39 7.08
C LEU A 150 22.98 -14.50 6.19
N LEU A 151 23.35 -13.33 6.72
CA LEU A 151 24.12 -12.34 5.98
C LEU A 151 25.55 -12.84 5.72
N TYR A 152 26.16 -13.48 6.72
CA TYR A 152 27.46 -14.11 6.70
C TYR A 152 27.26 -15.61 6.79
N SER A 153 27.58 -16.34 5.73
CA SER A 153 27.43 -17.80 5.66
C SER A 153 28.31 -18.35 4.54
N PRO A 154 28.62 -19.65 4.55
CA PRO A 154 29.39 -20.30 3.48
C PRO A 154 28.71 -20.17 2.10
N ASN A 155 27.37 -19.99 2.10
CA ASN A 155 26.55 -19.85 0.89
C ASN A 155 26.02 -18.41 0.71
N ALA A 156 26.69 -17.41 1.26
CA ALA A 156 26.28 -16.00 1.07
C ALA A 156 26.37 -15.63 -0.42
N LYS A 157 25.33 -14.95 -0.94
CA LYS A 157 25.30 -14.50 -2.36
C LYS A 157 26.38 -13.46 -2.68
N ASP A 158 26.82 -12.72 -1.68
CA ASP A 158 27.83 -11.68 -1.78
C ASP A 158 29.21 -12.30 -1.44
N PRO A 159 30.17 -12.33 -2.38
CA PRO A 159 31.50 -12.89 -2.16
C PRO A 159 32.26 -12.23 -1.01
N GLN A 160 32.07 -10.93 -0.77
CA GLN A 160 32.70 -10.23 0.35
C GLN A 160 32.18 -10.74 1.70
N LYS A 161 30.88 -10.98 1.81
CA LYS A 161 30.27 -11.51 3.03
C LYS A 161 30.64 -12.97 3.28
N GLN A 162 30.82 -13.73 2.22
CA GLN A 162 31.33 -15.10 2.29
C GLN A 162 32.80 -15.11 2.80
N ALA A 163 33.64 -14.22 2.28
CA ALA A 163 35.03 -14.08 2.73
C ALA A 163 35.12 -13.70 4.21
N VAL A 164 34.30 -12.76 4.67
CA VAL A 164 34.19 -12.36 6.07
C VAL A 164 33.76 -13.57 6.95
N TYR A 165 32.81 -14.39 6.49
CA TYR A 165 32.45 -15.61 7.21
C TYR A 165 33.63 -16.53 7.43
N TYR A 166 34.37 -16.89 6.39
CA TYR A 166 35.54 -17.77 6.49
C TYR A 166 36.64 -17.15 7.36
N GLN A 167 36.84 -15.84 7.28
CA GLN A 167 37.82 -15.14 8.12
C GLN A 167 37.42 -15.21 9.61
N ILE A 168 36.16 -15.04 9.95
CA ILE A 168 35.63 -15.18 11.32
C ILE A 168 35.83 -16.60 11.83
N VAL A 169 35.47 -17.63 11.03
CA VAL A 169 35.63 -19.05 11.40
C VAL A 169 37.11 -19.35 11.70
N ARG A 170 38.03 -18.95 10.82
CA ARG A 170 39.46 -19.14 11.02
C ARG A 170 39.97 -18.49 12.31
N MET A 171 39.57 -17.25 12.58
CA MET A 171 39.98 -16.55 13.81
C MET A 171 39.40 -17.20 15.07
N LEU A 172 38.21 -17.82 15.00
CA LEU A 172 37.64 -18.61 16.10
C LEU A 172 38.43 -19.89 16.32
N GLU A 173 38.86 -20.58 15.27
CA GLU A 173 39.71 -21.78 15.33
C GLU A 173 41.13 -21.46 15.93
N GLU A 174 41.64 -20.26 15.63
CA GLU A 174 42.89 -19.72 16.20
C GLU A 174 42.74 -19.28 17.68
N GLY A 175 41.54 -19.42 18.28
CA GLY A 175 41.27 -19.09 19.69
C GLY A 175 41.23 -17.60 20.01
N MET A 176 41.04 -16.73 19.01
CA MET A 176 40.96 -15.28 19.25
C MET A 176 39.71 -14.89 20.04
N ALA A 177 39.83 -13.85 20.84
CA ALA A 177 38.70 -13.31 21.61
C ALA A 177 37.63 -12.72 20.67
N ILE A 178 36.35 -13.02 20.93
CA ILE A 178 35.19 -12.57 20.13
C ILE A 178 35.17 -11.05 19.90
N LYS A 179 35.60 -10.26 20.91
CA LYS A 179 35.72 -8.81 20.77
C LYS A 179 36.71 -8.43 19.67
N THR A 180 37.86 -9.05 19.64
CA THR A 180 38.93 -8.78 18.68
C THR A 180 38.50 -9.22 17.26
N ILE A 181 37.80 -10.36 17.14
CA ILE A 181 37.26 -10.85 15.87
C ILE A 181 36.23 -9.88 15.31
N ALA A 182 35.31 -9.41 16.16
CA ALA A 182 34.28 -8.45 15.76
C ALA A 182 34.88 -7.12 15.26
N GLU A 183 35.88 -6.58 15.98
CA GLU A 183 36.58 -5.33 15.63
C GLU A 183 37.36 -5.47 14.30
N LYS A 184 38.11 -6.56 14.12
CA LYS A 184 38.90 -6.80 12.89
C LYS A 184 38.03 -6.96 11.67
N ASN A 185 36.87 -7.61 11.80
CA ASN A 185 35.95 -7.84 10.68
C ASN A 185 34.89 -6.75 10.54
N ARG A 186 34.89 -5.70 11.36
CA ARG A 186 33.90 -4.60 11.38
C ARG A 186 32.46 -5.13 11.47
N VAL A 187 32.25 -6.15 12.28
CA VAL A 187 30.93 -6.72 12.56
C VAL A 187 30.58 -6.59 14.04
N THR A 188 29.32 -6.81 14.39
CA THR A 188 28.90 -6.80 15.80
C THR A 188 29.25 -8.13 16.48
N ARG A 189 29.43 -8.15 17.81
CA ARG A 189 29.68 -9.39 18.56
C ARG A 189 28.60 -10.46 18.35
N PRO A 190 27.28 -10.13 18.34
CA PRO A 190 26.23 -11.09 18.00
C PRO A 190 26.36 -11.74 16.62
N THR A 191 27.09 -11.12 15.69
CA THR A 191 27.34 -11.69 14.35
C THR A 191 28.42 -12.75 14.38
N VAL A 192 29.31 -12.75 15.39
CA VAL A 192 30.40 -13.72 15.56
C VAL A 192 29.91 -14.99 16.28
N TYR A 193 28.85 -14.89 17.10
CA TYR A 193 28.18 -16.03 17.72
C TYR A 193 27.33 -16.80 16.71
#